data_a8c44bb7e90aa3e9b14e5a2864a8e90f
#
_entry.id   a8c44bb7e90aa3e9b14e5a2864a8e90f
#
_cell.length_a   1.000
_cell.length_b   1.000
_cell.length_c   1.000
_cell.angle_alpha   90.00
_cell.angle_beta   90.00
_cell.angle_gamma   90.00
#
_symmetry.space_group_name_H-M   'P 1'
#
loop_
_entity.id
_entity.type
_entity.pdbx_description
1 polymer ?
#
loop_
_entity_poly.entity_id
_entity_poly.type
_entity_poly.pdbx_seq_one_letter_code
_entity_poly.pdbx_strand_id
1 'polypeptide(L)'
;MTKDFARRARTTLMLGFVLVGLNACARATHIKDLLDKPQEYDGKTVRVNGTVTQSVGVLGTGAYEIDDGTGKIYVIARGQGVPREGAKTKVEGRFESVFSILGRTMAAIVLSP
;
A
#
# COMPACT_ATOMS: atom_id res chain seq x y z
N MET A 1 47.47 8.56 14.89
CA MET A 1 46.72 9.68 14.29
C MET A 1 45.96 9.27 13.04
N THR A 2 46.61 8.58 12.11
CA THR A 2 45.94 8.11 10.90
C THR A 2 44.80 7.12 11.15
N LYS A 3 44.89 6.36 12.20
CA LYS A 3 43.84 5.38 12.57
C LYS A 3 42.53 6.04 12.95
N ASP A 4 42.58 7.16 13.63
CA ASP A 4 41.36 7.86 14.07
C ASP A 4 40.64 8.51 12.89
N PHE A 5 41.35 8.95 11.88
CA PHE A 5 40.77 9.53 10.68
C PHE A 5 39.98 8.49 9.88
N ALA A 6 40.49 7.28 9.74
CA ALA A 6 39.83 6.22 9.01
C ALA A 6 38.52 5.77 9.72
N ARG A 7 38.47 5.78 11.02
CA ARG A 7 37.24 5.40 11.77
C ARG A 7 36.12 6.40 11.55
N ARG A 8 36.39 7.67 11.50
CA ARG A 8 35.41 8.73 11.30
C ARG A 8 34.73 8.60 9.93
N ALA A 9 35.49 8.31 8.91
CA ALA A 9 34.95 8.15 7.56
C ALA A 9 33.97 6.98 7.45
N ARG A 10 34.24 5.86 8.11
CA ARG A 10 33.36 4.70 8.09
C ARG A 10 32.02 4.97 8.77
N THR A 11 32.02 5.64 9.90
CA THR A 11 30.79 5.96 10.64
C THR A 11 29.87 6.84 9.82
N THR A 12 30.39 7.80 9.12
CA THR A 12 29.60 8.71 8.29
C THR A 12 28.89 7.97 7.14
N LEU A 13 29.57 7.02 6.50
CA LEU A 13 29.00 6.23 5.43
C LEU A 13 27.82 5.36 5.89
N MET A 14 27.90 4.76 7.05
CA MET A 14 26.83 3.91 7.58
C MET A 14 25.54 4.71 7.84
N LEU A 15 25.65 5.89 8.40
CA LEU A 15 24.50 6.74 8.69
C LEU A 15 23.76 7.16 7.41
N GLY A 16 24.47 7.50 6.35
CA GLY A 16 23.87 7.88 5.10
C GLY A 16 23.06 6.76 4.46
N PHE A 17 23.55 5.53 4.55
CA PHE A 17 22.88 4.36 3.99
C PHE A 17 21.55 4.06 4.71
N VAL A 18 21.50 4.15 6.02
CA VAL A 18 20.29 3.91 6.81
C VAL A 18 19.17 4.90 6.46
N LEU A 19 19.52 6.18 6.28
CA LEU A 19 18.53 7.22 5.95
C LEU A 19 17.87 6.96 4.59
N VAL A 20 18.62 6.52 3.59
CA VAL A 20 18.07 6.20 2.27
C VAL A 20 17.07 5.04 2.35
N GLY A 21 17.36 4.01 3.14
CA GLY A 21 16.46 2.87 3.30
C GLY A 21 15.12 3.25 3.94
N LEU A 22 15.11 4.14 4.93
CA LEU A 22 13.89 4.59 5.59
C LEU A 22 12.98 5.39 4.65
N ASN A 23 13.54 6.24 3.82
CA ASN A 23 12.75 7.05 2.89
C ASN A 23 12.03 6.22 1.82
N ALA A 24 12.61 5.10 1.39
CA ALA A 24 12.03 4.23 0.37
C ALA A 24 10.71 3.57 0.83
N CYS A 25 10.49 3.40 2.14
CA CYS A 25 9.32 2.72 2.69
C CYS A 25 8.10 3.63 2.88
N ALA A 26 8.24 4.94 2.70
CA ALA A 26 7.21 5.92 3.03
C ALA A 26 6.34 6.37 1.86
N ARG A 27 6.58 5.89 0.66
CA ARG A 27 5.90 6.38 -0.54
C ARG A 27 4.59 5.67 -0.81
N ALA A 28 3.57 6.45 -1.19
CA ALA A 28 2.34 5.91 -1.73
C ALA A 28 2.55 5.41 -3.17
N THR A 29 1.90 4.31 -3.49
CA THR A 29 1.93 3.74 -4.84
C THR A 29 0.68 4.17 -5.59
N HIS A 30 0.80 4.46 -6.89
CA HIS A 30 -0.35 4.78 -7.71
C HIS A 30 -1.12 3.51 -8.08
N ILE A 31 -2.42 3.59 -8.06
CA ILE A 31 -3.27 2.43 -8.42
C ILE A 31 -2.98 1.96 -9.83
N LYS A 32 -2.73 2.88 -10.75
CA LYS A 32 -2.35 2.54 -12.12
C LYS A 32 -1.16 1.57 -12.16
N ASP A 33 -0.15 1.80 -11.35
CA ASP A 33 1.05 0.94 -11.33
C ASP A 33 0.72 -0.46 -10.84
N LEU A 34 -0.17 -0.59 -9.85
CA LEU A 34 -0.62 -1.89 -9.36
C LEU A 34 -1.37 -2.66 -10.44
N LEU A 35 -2.19 -1.98 -11.22
CA LEU A 35 -3.00 -2.61 -12.26
C LEU A 35 -2.19 -2.91 -13.53
N ASP A 36 -1.21 -2.09 -13.86
CA ASP A 36 -0.35 -2.28 -15.03
C ASP A 36 0.72 -3.35 -14.82
N LYS A 37 1.20 -3.50 -13.58
CA LYS A 37 2.28 -4.44 -13.22
C LYS A 37 1.90 -5.27 -12.02
N PRO A 38 0.79 -6.01 -12.07
CA PRO A 38 0.27 -6.70 -10.89
C PRO A 38 1.24 -7.74 -10.33
N GLN A 39 2.03 -8.38 -11.16
CA GLN A 39 2.96 -9.42 -10.70
C GLN A 39 4.12 -8.84 -9.87
N GLU A 40 4.50 -7.59 -10.11
CA GLU A 40 5.57 -6.95 -9.34
C GLU A 40 5.14 -6.63 -7.90
N TYR A 41 3.85 -6.43 -7.67
CA TYR A 41 3.32 -6.03 -6.37
C TYR A 41 2.57 -7.14 -5.65
N ASP A 42 2.28 -8.26 -6.31
CA ASP A 42 1.50 -9.34 -5.74
C ASP A 42 2.11 -9.87 -4.44
N GLY A 43 1.29 -9.94 -3.38
CA GLY A 43 1.71 -10.36 -2.07
C GLY A 43 2.48 -9.33 -1.26
N LYS A 44 2.74 -8.14 -1.81
CA LYS A 44 3.47 -7.08 -1.11
C LYS A 44 2.53 -6.11 -0.42
N THR A 45 2.98 -5.54 0.68
CA THR A 45 2.27 -4.44 1.35
C THR A 45 2.45 -3.16 0.54
N VAL A 46 1.34 -2.54 0.20
CA VAL A 46 1.33 -1.28 -0.56
C VAL A 46 0.56 -0.22 0.20
N ARG A 47 0.82 1.02 -0.11
CA ARG A 47 0.13 2.17 0.45
C ARG A 47 -0.46 2.99 -0.68
N VAL A 48 -1.76 3.29 -0.58
CA VAL A 48 -2.49 4.05 -1.61
C VAL A 48 -3.33 5.12 -0.92
N ASN A 49 -3.34 6.31 -1.51
CA ASN A 49 -4.19 7.42 -1.07
C ASN A 49 -5.26 7.65 -2.13
N GLY A 50 -6.52 7.66 -1.73
CA GLY A 50 -7.60 7.83 -2.70
C GLY A 50 -8.90 8.29 -2.06
N THR A 51 -9.90 8.46 -2.90
CA THR A 51 -11.26 8.84 -2.50
C THR A 51 -12.17 7.63 -2.69
N VAL A 52 -13.01 7.36 -1.70
CA VAL A 52 -13.95 6.25 -1.73
C VAL A 52 -15.07 6.57 -2.74
N THR A 53 -15.25 5.72 -3.74
CA THR A 53 -16.30 5.87 -4.76
C THR A 53 -17.50 4.99 -4.48
N GLN A 54 -17.31 3.82 -3.86
CA GLN A 54 -18.37 2.89 -3.51
C GLN A 54 -18.02 2.18 -2.21
N SER A 55 -19.03 1.85 -1.41
CA SER A 55 -18.86 1.10 -0.17
C SER A 55 -19.89 -0.01 -0.10
N VAL A 56 -19.45 -1.23 0.22
CA VAL A 56 -20.32 -2.40 0.33
C VAL A 56 -19.99 -3.14 1.60
N GLY A 57 -20.96 -3.29 2.50
CA GLY A 57 -20.81 -4.11 3.70
C GLY A 57 -21.52 -5.44 3.50
N VAL A 58 -20.82 -6.56 3.70
CA VAL A 58 -21.38 -7.91 3.54
C VAL A 58 -20.92 -8.78 4.70
N LEU A 59 -21.86 -9.23 5.54
CA LEU A 59 -21.63 -10.25 6.56
C LEU A 59 -20.35 -10.09 7.39
N GLY A 60 -20.14 -8.89 7.96
CA GLY A 60 -18.96 -8.62 8.79
C GLY A 60 -17.67 -8.37 8.02
N THR A 61 -17.70 -8.51 6.71
CA THR A 61 -16.60 -8.14 5.82
C THR A 61 -17.07 -6.99 4.95
N GLY A 62 -16.35 -5.88 4.96
CA GLY A 62 -16.66 -4.75 4.11
C GLY A 62 -15.70 -4.69 2.93
N ALA A 63 -16.14 -4.08 1.84
CA ALA A 63 -15.31 -3.76 0.71
C ALA A 63 -15.64 -2.35 0.23
N TYR A 64 -14.65 -1.64 -0.27
CA TYR A 64 -14.90 -0.34 -0.85
C TYR A 64 -13.95 -0.10 -2.01
N GLU A 65 -14.40 0.71 -2.95
CA GLU A 65 -13.59 1.10 -4.09
C GLU A 65 -12.99 2.46 -3.85
N ILE A 66 -11.69 2.61 -4.15
CA ILE A 66 -10.99 3.89 -4.07
C ILE A 66 -10.48 4.30 -5.44
N ASP A 67 -10.43 5.60 -5.66
CA ASP A 67 -9.93 6.24 -6.87
C ASP A 67 -8.86 7.25 -6.45
N ASP A 68 -7.63 7.10 -6.95
CA ASP A 68 -6.53 8.02 -6.66
C ASP A 68 -6.26 8.99 -7.82
N GLY A 69 -7.11 9.03 -8.81
CA GLY A 69 -6.93 9.83 -10.01
C GLY A 69 -6.14 9.12 -11.11
N THR A 70 -5.46 8.03 -10.81
CA THR A 70 -4.72 7.23 -11.80
C THR A 70 -5.44 5.92 -12.12
N GLY A 71 -6.33 5.46 -11.24
CA GLY A 71 -7.09 4.23 -11.42
C GLY A 71 -7.98 3.99 -10.22
N LYS A 72 -8.71 2.88 -10.27
CA LYS A 72 -9.61 2.44 -9.21
C LYS A 72 -9.26 1.03 -8.78
N ILE A 73 -9.39 0.75 -7.49
CA ILE A 73 -9.14 -0.58 -6.94
C ILE A 73 -10.07 -0.83 -5.74
N TYR A 74 -10.43 -2.09 -5.54
CA TYR A 74 -11.18 -2.49 -4.36
C TYR A 74 -10.26 -2.74 -3.17
N VAL A 75 -10.75 -2.37 -1.99
CA VAL A 75 -10.09 -2.61 -0.71
C VAL A 75 -10.99 -3.52 0.12
N ILE A 76 -10.43 -4.60 0.62
CA ILE A 76 -11.16 -5.57 1.43
C ILE A 76 -10.85 -5.28 2.90
N ALA A 77 -11.86 -4.84 3.62
CA ALA A 77 -11.75 -4.49 5.04
C ALA A 77 -12.19 -5.67 5.89
N ARG A 78 -11.23 -6.37 6.48
CA ARG A 78 -11.51 -7.52 7.33
C ARG A 78 -11.64 -7.08 8.78
N GLY A 79 -12.86 -7.01 9.28
CA GLY A 79 -13.12 -6.64 10.67
C GLY A 79 -12.90 -5.16 10.98
N GLN A 80 -12.60 -4.36 9.98
CA GLN A 80 -12.48 -2.91 10.12
C GLN A 80 -13.70 -2.24 9.51
N GLY A 81 -13.97 -1.02 9.95
CA GLY A 81 -15.07 -0.24 9.39
C GLY A 81 -14.83 0.13 7.93
N VAL A 82 -15.91 0.33 7.19
CA VAL A 82 -15.86 0.77 5.80
C VAL A 82 -16.12 2.28 5.77
N PRO A 83 -15.22 3.09 5.19
CA PRO A 83 -15.45 4.54 5.08
C PRO A 83 -16.61 4.84 4.13
N ARG A 84 -17.23 6.01 4.33
CA ARG A 84 -18.34 6.42 3.47
C ARG A 84 -17.86 6.87 2.10
N GLU A 85 -18.76 6.80 1.13
CA GLU A 85 -18.54 7.36 -0.19
C GLU A 85 -18.16 8.84 -0.11
N GLY A 86 -17.18 9.24 -0.91
CA GLY A 86 -16.66 10.59 -0.91
C GLY A 86 -15.54 10.86 0.10
N ALA A 87 -15.29 9.95 1.04
CA ALA A 87 -14.23 10.11 2.02
C ALA A 87 -12.85 9.95 1.39
N LYS A 88 -11.91 10.79 1.80
CA LYS A 88 -10.50 10.62 1.45
C LYS A 88 -9.87 9.66 2.46
N THR A 89 -9.14 8.68 1.96
CA THR A 89 -8.57 7.66 2.82
C THR A 89 -7.15 7.30 2.40
N LYS A 90 -6.36 6.91 3.39
CA LYS A 90 -5.04 6.32 3.19
C LYS A 90 -5.16 4.84 3.52
N VAL A 91 -4.78 4.01 2.58
CA VAL A 91 -4.91 2.56 2.70
C VAL A 91 -3.54 1.93 2.71
N GLU A 92 -3.29 1.06 3.68
CA GLU A 92 -2.10 0.23 3.72
C GLU A 92 -2.52 -1.21 3.89
N GLY A 93 -2.15 -2.05 2.94
CA GLY A 93 -2.54 -3.46 2.97
C GLY A 93 -1.80 -4.26 1.93
N ARG A 94 -2.07 -5.55 1.90
CA ARG A 94 -1.42 -6.45 0.96
C ARG A 94 -2.13 -6.43 -0.38
N PHE A 95 -1.38 -6.20 -1.44
CA PHE A 95 -1.92 -6.27 -2.78
C PHE A 95 -2.06 -7.74 -3.22
N GLU A 96 -3.25 -8.09 -3.65
CA GLU A 96 -3.55 -9.40 -4.23
C GLU A 96 -3.93 -9.18 -5.69
N SER A 97 -3.12 -9.68 -6.60
CA SER A 97 -3.39 -9.50 -8.04
C SER A 97 -4.62 -10.28 -8.48
N VAL A 98 -4.94 -11.37 -7.79
CA VAL A 98 -6.12 -12.19 -8.05
C VAL A 98 -6.86 -12.41 -6.73
N PHE A 99 -7.99 -11.76 -6.56
CA PHE A 99 -8.83 -11.90 -5.39
C PHE A 99 -10.26 -12.21 -5.82
N SER A 100 -10.85 -13.22 -5.23
CA SER A 100 -12.22 -13.63 -5.55
C SER A 100 -13.17 -13.26 -4.41
N ILE A 101 -14.20 -12.51 -4.75
CA ILE A 101 -15.28 -12.17 -3.83
C ILE A 101 -16.60 -12.15 -4.58
N LEU A 102 -17.64 -12.75 -3.98
CA LEU A 102 -18.99 -12.82 -4.57
C LEU A 102 -19.01 -13.33 -6.01
N GLY A 103 -18.20 -14.34 -6.31
CA GLY A 103 -18.10 -14.92 -7.65
C GLY A 103 -17.34 -14.09 -8.67
N ARG A 104 -16.75 -12.98 -8.26
CA ARG A 104 -15.91 -12.12 -9.12
C ARG A 104 -14.45 -12.23 -8.76
N THR A 105 -13.61 -12.22 -9.77
CA THR A 105 -12.15 -12.20 -9.62
C THR A 105 -11.63 -10.82 -10.00
N MET A 106 -10.85 -10.22 -9.13
CA MET A 106 -10.33 -8.87 -9.33
C MET A 106 -9.03 -8.66 -8.56
N ALA A 107 -8.26 -7.66 -8.92
CA ALA A 107 -7.16 -7.19 -8.09
C ALA A 107 -7.72 -6.40 -6.92
N ALA A 108 -7.15 -6.59 -5.73
CA ALA A 108 -7.62 -5.91 -4.52
C ALA A 108 -6.49 -5.67 -3.54
N ILE A 109 -6.71 -4.72 -2.63
CA ILE A 109 -5.85 -4.52 -1.47
C ILE A 109 -6.57 -5.10 -0.27
N VAL A 110 -5.93 -6.02 0.44
CA VAL A 110 -6.52 -6.69 1.61
C VAL A 110 -5.91 -6.10 2.87
N LEU A 111 -6.77 -5.52 3.71
CA LEU A 111 -6.34 -4.95 4.99
C LEU A 111 -6.13 -6.08 5.99
N SER A 112 -5.16 -5.89 6.88
CA SER A 112 -4.98 -6.78 8.02
C SER A 112 -6.08 -6.54 9.04
N PRO A 113 -6.58 -7.61 9.67
CA PRO A 113 -7.60 -7.47 10.71
C PRO A 113 -7.09 -6.76 11.96
#